data_18d2591b43f3eab843e6b3e4518ba0eb
#
_entry.id   18d2591b43f3eab843e6b3e4518ba0eb
#
_cell.length_a   1.000
_cell.length_b   1.000
_cell.length_c   1.000
_cell.angle_alpha   90.00
_cell.angle_beta   90.00
_cell.angle_gamma   90.00
#
_symmetry.space_group_name_H-M   'P 1'
#
loop_
_entity.id
_entity.type
_entity.pdbx_description
1 polymer ?
#
loop_
_entity_poly.entity_id
_entity_poly.type
_entity_poly.pdbx_seq_one_letter_code
_entity_poly.pdbx_strand_id
1 'polypeptide(L)'
;RMSPSALQLVPDTVDLVERVREWLIPFQLVARESGERLLLSMPETDIPVTIDTERFAWVLSNLVSNALRVGSVGSTVRIVITQEEDDAVLRVEDDGPGIPPELEARLFEPFSHGRTAGTREGLVGLGLAITRDIVEAHGGVIRYARNPGGGAIFTVLLPLAK
;
A
#
# COMPACT_ATOMS: atom_id res chain seq x y z
N ARG A 1 20.23 1.21 1.63
CA ARG A 1 18.87 1.25 2.16
C ARG A 1 18.84 2.04 3.46
N MET A 2 17.84 2.88 3.59
CA MET A 2 17.65 3.69 4.79
C MET A 2 17.09 2.81 5.93
N SER A 3 17.68 2.94 7.11
CA SER A 3 17.15 2.28 8.29
C SER A 3 15.87 2.98 8.74
N PRO A 4 14.86 2.24 9.22
CA PRO A 4 13.66 2.87 9.77
C PRO A 4 13.96 3.91 10.85
N SER A 5 14.98 3.66 11.68
CA SER A 5 15.35 4.59 12.74
C SER A 5 15.94 5.91 12.22
N ALA A 6 16.34 5.96 10.93
CA ALA A 6 16.84 7.17 10.32
C ALA A 6 15.71 8.10 9.84
N LEU A 7 14.47 7.61 9.79
CA LEU A 7 13.34 8.40 9.37
C LEU A 7 12.86 9.28 10.52
N GLN A 8 12.81 10.58 10.25
CA GLN A 8 12.26 11.54 11.21
C GLN A 8 10.80 11.77 10.88
N LEU A 9 9.91 11.22 11.69
CA LEU A 9 8.48 11.32 11.48
C LEU A 9 7.92 12.56 12.19
N VAL A 10 6.90 13.17 11.59
CA VAL A 10 6.10 14.22 12.22
C VAL A 10 4.71 13.62 12.40
N PRO A 11 4.49 12.83 13.47
CA PRO A 11 3.24 12.08 13.62
C PRO A 11 2.09 12.97 14.09
N ASP A 12 0.90 12.57 13.65
CA ASP A 12 -0.35 13.19 14.07
C ASP A 12 -1.38 12.08 14.25
N THR A 13 -2.28 12.25 15.19
CA THR A 13 -3.34 11.26 15.42
C THR A 13 -4.54 11.62 14.54
N VAL A 14 -4.89 10.70 13.67
CA VAL A 14 -5.93 10.92 12.66
C VAL A 14 -6.81 9.69 12.55
N ASP A 15 -7.99 9.86 11.94
CA ASP A 15 -8.82 8.73 11.54
C ASP A 15 -8.31 8.20 10.21
N LEU A 16 -7.86 6.94 10.21
CA LEU A 16 -7.30 6.33 9.01
C LEU A 16 -8.34 6.24 7.89
N VAL A 17 -9.59 5.95 8.22
CA VAL A 17 -10.66 5.82 7.21
C VAL A 17 -10.84 7.13 6.47
N GLU A 18 -10.94 8.24 7.19
CA GLU A 18 -11.13 9.56 6.59
C GLU A 18 -9.95 9.93 5.70
N ARG A 19 -8.73 9.72 6.20
CA ARG A 19 -7.53 10.05 5.43
C ARG A 19 -7.41 9.23 4.16
N VAL A 20 -7.65 7.94 4.24
CA VAL A 20 -7.56 7.07 3.07
C VAL A 20 -8.59 7.48 2.02
N ARG A 21 -9.81 7.82 2.42
CA ARG A 21 -10.82 8.30 1.47
C ARG A 21 -10.33 9.54 0.73
N GLU A 22 -9.76 10.49 1.45
CA GLU A 22 -9.22 11.71 0.84
C GLU A 22 -8.08 11.42 -0.13
N TRP A 23 -7.12 10.58 0.30
CA TRP A 23 -5.95 10.26 -0.52
C TRP A 23 -6.32 9.49 -1.78
N LEU A 24 -7.44 8.77 -1.78
CA LEU A 24 -7.86 7.98 -2.94
C LEU A 24 -8.62 8.78 -4.00
N ILE A 25 -9.02 10.01 -3.71
CA ILE A 25 -9.78 10.81 -4.66
C ILE A 25 -9.12 10.89 -6.04
N PRO A 26 -7.84 11.27 -6.18
CA PRO A 26 -7.21 11.30 -7.49
C PRO A 26 -7.13 9.93 -8.16
N PHE A 27 -7.03 8.85 -7.39
CA PHE A 27 -6.95 7.51 -7.96
C PHE A 27 -8.30 7.01 -8.48
N GLN A 28 -9.41 7.50 -7.94
CA GLN A 28 -10.73 7.20 -8.49
C GLN A 28 -10.83 7.68 -9.94
N LEU A 29 -10.30 8.86 -10.23
CA LEU A 29 -10.29 9.39 -11.57
C LEU A 29 -9.37 8.57 -12.49
N VAL A 30 -8.17 8.25 -12.02
CA VAL A 30 -7.21 7.45 -12.80
C VAL A 30 -7.83 6.09 -13.15
N ALA A 31 -8.46 5.43 -12.19
CA ALA A 31 -9.10 4.14 -12.42
C ALA A 31 -10.20 4.25 -13.46
N ARG A 32 -11.04 5.28 -13.34
CA ARG A 32 -12.14 5.50 -14.28
C ARG A 32 -11.62 5.70 -15.70
N GLU A 33 -10.59 6.50 -15.86
CA GLU A 33 -10.01 6.76 -17.18
C GLU A 33 -9.37 5.52 -17.80
N SER A 34 -8.84 4.62 -16.96
CA SER A 34 -8.24 3.37 -17.41
C SER A 34 -9.24 2.24 -17.60
N GLY A 35 -10.50 2.47 -17.29
CA GLY A 35 -11.52 1.42 -17.38
C GLY A 35 -11.41 0.38 -16.27
N GLU A 36 -10.75 0.71 -15.17
CA GLU A 36 -10.62 -0.15 -14.00
C GLU A 36 -11.59 0.28 -12.91
N ARG A 37 -11.82 -0.59 -11.95
CA ARG A 37 -12.66 -0.30 -10.80
C ARG A 37 -11.81 -0.19 -9.55
N LEU A 38 -12.02 0.87 -8.80
CA LEU A 38 -11.39 1.06 -7.49
C LEU A 38 -12.51 1.02 -6.44
N LEU A 39 -12.56 -0.07 -5.69
CA LEU A 39 -13.62 -0.32 -4.72
C LEU A 39 -13.10 -0.14 -3.31
N LEU A 40 -13.91 0.48 -2.46
CA LEU A 40 -13.55 0.76 -1.07
C LEU A 40 -14.45 -0.05 -0.16
N SER A 41 -13.85 -0.74 0.81
CA SER A 41 -14.56 -1.46 1.87
C SER A 41 -14.00 -0.97 3.20
N MET A 42 -14.75 -0.11 3.87
CA MET A 42 -14.29 0.58 5.07
C MET A 42 -15.40 0.59 6.12
N PRO A 43 -15.05 0.52 7.41
CA PRO A 43 -16.06 0.60 8.46
C PRO A 43 -16.60 2.02 8.56
N GLU A 44 -17.77 2.16 9.18
CA GLU A 44 -18.36 3.48 9.45
C GLU A 44 -17.74 4.13 10.68
N THR A 45 -17.10 3.34 11.53
CA THR A 45 -16.45 3.85 12.74
C THR A 45 -15.07 4.36 12.45
N ASP A 46 -14.61 5.31 13.25
CA ASP A 46 -13.27 5.85 13.14
C ASP A 46 -12.24 4.79 13.54
N ILE A 47 -11.10 4.83 12.87
CA ILE A 47 -9.95 3.98 13.22
C ILE A 47 -8.76 4.90 13.48
N PRO A 48 -8.52 5.27 14.75
CA PRO A 48 -7.47 6.24 15.06
C PRO A 48 -6.08 5.61 14.98
N VAL A 49 -5.19 6.29 14.30
CA VAL A 49 -3.77 5.90 14.21
C VAL A 49 -2.92 7.15 14.38
N THR A 50 -1.68 6.96 14.84
CA THR A 50 -0.72 8.04 14.95
C THR A 50 0.32 7.84 13.85
N ILE A 51 0.27 8.69 12.84
CA ILE A 51 1.10 8.54 11.64
C ILE A 51 1.60 9.88 11.15
N ASP A 52 2.73 9.84 10.42
CA ASP A 52 3.17 10.96 9.60
C ASP A 52 2.32 10.93 8.33
N THR A 53 1.39 11.86 8.22
CA THR A 53 0.38 11.82 7.16
C THR A 53 0.96 11.96 5.77
N GLU A 54 2.00 12.78 5.60
CA GLU A 54 2.63 12.92 4.28
C GLU A 54 3.31 11.64 3.85
N ARG A 55 4.06 11.02 4.75
CA ARG A 55 4.77 9.79 4.42
C ARG A 55 3.81 8.64 4.22
N PHE A 56 2.75 8.58 5.01
CA PHE A 56 1.78 7.49 4.86
C PHE A 56 0.92 7.67 3.61
N ALA A 57 0.63 8.91 3.22
CA ALA A 57 -0.02 9.18 1.94
C ALA A 57 0.83 8.64 0.78
N TRP A 58 2.15 8.79 0.88
CA TRP A 58 3.07 8.24 -0.12
C TRP A 58 3.01 6.71 -0.16
N VAL A 59 2.95 6.05 1.02
CA VAL A 59 2.81 4.59 1.10
C VAL A 59 1.57 4.13 0.35
N LEU A 60 0.42 4.73 0.65
CA LEU A 60 -0.83 4.37 0.00
C LEU A 60 -0.76 4.63 -1.51
N SER A 61 -0.26 5.79 -1.89
CA SER A 61 -0.10 6.15 -3.29
C SER A 61 0.73 5.12 -4.05
N ASN A 62 1.84 4.68 -3.45
CA ASN A 62 2.71 3.70 -4.07
C ASN A 62 2.02 2.35 -4.25
N LEU A 63 1.30 1.89 -3.22
CA LEU A 63 0.60 0.60 -3.30
C LEU A 63 -0.55 0.64 -4.31
N VAL A 64 -1.31 1.72 -4.33
CA VAL A 64 -2.44 1.85 -5.25
C VAL A 64 -1.96 2.03 -6.69
N SER A 65 -0.93 2.85 -6.90
CA SER A 65 -0.36 3.03 -8.24
C SER A 65 0.15 1.71 -8.81
N ASN A 66 0.81 0.90 -7.96
CA ASN A 66 1.29 -0.40 -8.40
C ASN A 66 0.14 -1.30 -8.82
N ALA A 67 -0.93 -1.33 -8.02
CA ALA A 67 -2.10 -2.16 -8.32
C ALA A 67 -2.77 -1.74 -9.63
N LEU A 68 -2.93 -0.43 -9.85
CA LEU A 68 -3.54 0.08 -11.07
C LEU A 68 -2.66 -0.14 -12.30
N ARG A 69 -1.35 -0.08 -12.12
CA ARG A 69 -0.40 -0.24 -13.23
C ARG A 69 -0.40 -1.64 -13.81
N VAL A 70 -0.58 -2.67 -12.97
CA VAL A 70 -0.56 -4.05 -13.44
C VAL A 70 -1.93 -4.51 -13.94
N GLY A 71 -2.97 -3.73 -13.71
CA GLY A 71 -4.32 -4.05 -14.13
C GLY A 71 -4.57 -3.74 -15.59
N SER A 72 -5.72 -4.15 -16.07
CA SER A 72 -6.20 -3.88 -17.43
C SER A 72 -7.65 -3.45 -17.35
N VAL A 73 -8.23 -3.10 -18.51
CA VAL A 73 -9.64 -2.71 -18.58
C VAL A 73 -10.50 -3.82 -17.94
N GLY A 74 -11.36 -3.43 -17.04
CA GLY A 74 -12.23 -4.34 -16.30
C GLY A 74 -11.63 -4.89 -15.01
N SER A 75 -10.35 -4.65 -14.76
CA SER A 75 -9.71 -5.08 -13.51
C SER A 75 -10.25 -4.32 -12.31
N THR A 76 -10.13 -4.91 -11.14
CA THR A 76 -10.59 -4.33 -9.89
C THR A 76 -9.43 -4.21 -8.91
N VAL A 77 -9.30 -3.03 -8.32
CA VAL A 77 -8.43 -2.79 -7.17
C VAL A 77 -9.35 -2.54 -5.97
N ARG A 78 -9.13 -3.26 -4.89
CA ARG A 78 -9.95 -3.13 -3.69
C ARG A 78 -9.11 -2.63 -2.53
N ILE A 79 -9.61 -1.60 -1.86
CA ILE A 79 -8.98 -1.04 -0.67
C ILE A 79 -9.87 -1.42 0.50
N VAL A 80 -9.31 -2.16 1.45
CA VAL A 80 -10.07 -2.67 2.61
C VAL A 80 -9.42 -2.15 3.88
N ILE A 81 -10.20 -1.56 4.76
CA ILE A 81 -9.74 -1.16 6.09
C ILE A 81 -10.59 -1.89 7.12
N THR A 82 -9.91 -2.54 8.06
CA THR A 82 -10.57 -3.20 9.19
C THR A 82 -9.78 -2.90 10.46
N GLN A 83 -10.38 -3.22 11.57
CA GLN A 83 -9.71 -3.17 12.87
C GLN A 83 -9.67 -4.58 13.42
N GLU A 84 -8.48 -5.06 13.76
CA GLU A 84 -8.29 -6.39 14.32
C GLU A 84 -7.50 -6.25 15.62
N GLU A 85 -8.12 -6.57 16.73
CA GLU A 85 -7.52 -6.43 18.06
C GLU A 85 -6.96 -5.02 18.27
N ASP A 86 -5.65 -4.88 18.39
CA ASP A 86 -5.01 -3.59 18.65
C ASP A 86 -4.44 -2.94 17.39
N ASP A 87 -4.79 -3.45 16.22
CA ASP A 87 -4.23 -2.97 14.97
C ASP A 87 -5.28 -2.43 14.02
N ALA A 88 -4.91 -1.39 13.29
CA ALA A 88 -5.59 -0.98 12.07
C ALA A 88 -5.01 -1.78 10.92
N VAL A 89 -5.84 -2.35 10.08
CA VAL A 89 -5.43 -3.18 8.96
C VAL A 89 -5.87 -2.52 7.66
N LEU A 90 -4.93 -2.25 6.78
CA LEU A 90 -5.19 -1.68 5.46
C LEU A 90 -4.71 -2.67 4.41
N ARG A 91 -5.61 -3.12 3.53
CA ARG A 91 -5.24 -4.02 2.43
C ARG A 91 -5.48 -3.35 1.09
N VAL A 92 -4.54 -3.56 0.18
CA VAL A 92 -4.67 -3.17 -1.21
C VAL A 92 -4.62 -4.46 -2.03
N GLU A 93 -5.74 -4.82 -2.63
CA GLU A 93 -5.91 -6.08 -3.37
C GLU A 93 -6.10 -5.77 -4.84
N ASP A 94 -5.42 -6.52 -5.71
CA ASP A 94 -5.66 -6.42 -7.13
C ASP A 94 -5.93 -7.81 -7.71
N ASP A 95 -6.49 -7.86 -8.91
CA ASP A 95 -6.77 -9.09 -9.64
C ASP A 95 -5.90 -9.20 -10.89
N GLY A 96 -4.74 -8.58 -10.87
CA GLY A 96 -3.78 -8.63 -11.96
C GLY A 96 -3.03 -9.95 -12.03
N PRO A 97 -1.86 -9.95 -12.69
CA PRO A 97 -1.09 -11.18 -12.88
C PRO A 97 -0.38 -11.67 -11.61
N GLY A 98 -0.32 -10.85 -10.56
CA GLY A 98 0.40 -11.21 -9.34
C GLY A 98 1.91 -11.05 -9.49
N ILE A 99 2.63 -11.55 -8.50
CA ILE A 99 4.09 -11.48 -8.45
C ILE A 99 4.66 -12.84 -8.78
N PRO A 100 5.66 -12.93 -9.68
CA PRO A 100 6.31 -14.22 -9.96
C PRO A 100 6.88 -14.84 -8.68
N PRO A 101 6.74 -16.16 -8.49
CA PRO A 101 7.21 -16.82 -7.27
C PRO A 101 8.68 -16.57 -6.93
N GLU A 102 9.52 -16.46 -7.95
CA GLU A 102 10.95 -16.20 -7.75
C GLU A 102 11.25 -14.82 -7.18
N LEU A 103 10.29 -13.90 -7.24
CA LEU A 103 10.46 -12.55 -6.72
C LEU A 103 9.80 -12.34 -5.37
N GLU A 104 8.88 -13.24 -4.96
CA GLU A 104 8.12 -13.06 -3.73
C GLU A 104 9.02 -12.92 -2.48
N ALA A 105 10.07 -13.73 -2.39
CA ALA A 105 10.97 -13.72 -1.23
C ALA A 105 11.80 -12.44 -1.12
N ARG A 106 11.94 -11.69 -2.21
CA ARG A 106 12.78 -10.48 -2.25
C ARG A 106 11.98 -9.24 -2.59
N LEU A 107 10.67 -9.31 -2.40
CA LEU A 107 9.76 -8.28 -2.88
C LEU A 107 10.04 -6.90 -2.30
N PHE A 108 10.48 -6.84 -1.05
CA PHE A 108 10.76 -5.60 -0.35
C PHE A 108 12.23 -5.20 -0.35
N GLU A 109 13.07 -5.93 -1.07
CA GLU A 109 14.46 -5.55 -1.24
C GLU A 109 14.56 -4.49 -2.34
N PRO A 110 15.49 -3.51 -2.21
CA PRO A 110 15.66 -2.50 -3.25
C PRO A 110 15.99 -3.14 -4.59
N PHE A 111 15.28 -2.69 -5.64
CA PHE A 111 15.52 -3.13 -7.02
C PHE A 111 15.32 -4.62 -7.25
N SER A 112 14.48 -5.26 -6.43
CA SER A 112 14.23 -6.70 -6.55
C SER A 112 13.62 -7.09 -7.89
N HIS A 113 12.83 -6.20 -8.51
CA HIS A 113 12.20 -6.43 -9.81
C HIS A 113 12.99 -5.83 -10.94
N GLY A 114 13.79 -4.82 -10.65
CA GLY A 114 14.46 -4.03 -11.66
C GLY A 114 15.86 -4.55 -11.93
N ARG A 115 16.16 -4.68 -13.18
CA ARG A 115 17.51 -4.99 -13.59
C ARG A 115 18.33 -3.74 -13.71
N THR A 116 17.65 -2.61 -13.88
CA THR A 116 18.27 -1.34 -14.15
C THR A 116 17.54 -0.26 -13.38
N ALA A 117 18.27 0.47 -12.56
CA ALA A 117 17.72 1.63 -11.88
C ALA A 117 17.26 2.65 -12.94
N GLY A 118 16.14 3.27 -12.70
CA GLY A 118 15.56 4.22 -13.64
C GLY A 118 14.55 3.61 -14.58
N THR A 119 14.48 2.28 -14.69
CA THR A 119 13.41 1.63 -15.41
C THR A 119 12.16 1.62 -14.54
N ARG A 120 11.01 1.34 -15.15
CA ARG A 120 9.77 1.25 -14.42
C ARG A 120 9.82 0.15 -13.36
N GLU A 121 10.35 -1.01 -13.71
CA GLU A 121 10.50 -2.12 -12.78
C GLU A 121 11.44 -1.75 -11.63
N GLY A 122 12.52 -1.03 -11.93
CA GLY A 122 13.45 -0.59 -10.89
C GLY A 122 12.80 0.38 -9.92
N LEU A 123 11.95 1.29 -10.41
CA LEU A 123 11.23 2.22 -9.55
C LEU A 123 10.22 1.51 -8.65
N VAL A 124 9.53 0.50 -9.18
CA VAL A 124 8.59 -0.31 -8.39
C VAL A 124 9.34 -1.04 -7.26
N GLY A 125 10.48 -1.64 -7.57
CA GLY A 125 11.27 -2.34 -6.57
C GLY A 125 11.77 -1.42 -5.46
N LEU A 126 12.20 -0.21 -5.82
CA LEU A 126 12.62 0.78 -4.84
C LEU A 126 11.42 1.26 -4.01
N GLY A 127 10.28 1.46 -4.65
CA GLY A 127 9.07 1.92 -3.96
C GLY A 127 8.61 0.98 -2.87
N LEU A 128 8.66 -0.33 -3.09
CA LEU A 128 8.26 -1.31 -2.07
C LEU A 128 9.25 -1.34 -0.91
N ALA A 129 10.55 -1.20 -1.16
CA ALA A 129 11.56 -1.15 -0.11
C ALA A 129 11.34 0.09 0.78
N ILE A 130 11.10 1.24 0.18
CA ILE A 130 10.84 2.49 0.90
C ILE A 130 9.52 2.38 1.66
N THR A 131 8.50 1.81 1.04
CA THR A 131 7.21 1.59 1.70
C THR A 131 7.38 0.79 2.99
N ARG A 132 8.13 -0.30 2.96
CA ARG A 132 8.40 -1.09 4.14
C ARG A 132 9.13 -0.27 5.20
N ASP A 133 10.14 0.49 4.81
CA ASP A 133 10.89 1.32 5.76
C ASP A 133 9.98 2.33 6.47
N ILE A 134 9.07 2.95 5.73
CA ILE A 134 8.12 3.90 6.32
C ILE A 134 7.16 3.20 7.28
N VAL A 135 6.58 2.07 6.86
CA VAL A 135 5.64 1.31 7.69
C VAL A 135 6.32 0.86 8.99
N GLU A 136 7.54 0.33 8.88
CA GLU A 136 8.27 -0.12 10.05
C GLU A 136 8.65 1.03 10.99
N ALA A 137 8.96 2.20 10.43
CA ALA A 137 9.23 3.39 11.24
C ALA A 137 8.01 3.81 12.07
N HIS A 138 6.80 3.45 11.64
CA HIS A 138 5.57 3.68 12.37
C HIS A 138 5.23 2.59 13.37
N GLY A 139 6.09 1.60 13.53
CA GLY A 139 5.83 0.45 14.39
C GLY A 139 4.90 -0.57 13.75
N GLY A 140 4.70 -0.48 12.45
CA GLY A 140 3.80 -1.38 11.72
C GLY A 140 4.53 -2.48 10.97
N VAL A 141 3.76 -3.26 10.25
CA VAL A 141 4.24 -4.37 9.43
C VAL A 141 3.56 -4.30 8.07
N ILE A 142 4.29 -4.59 7.01
CA ILE A 142 3.71 -4.78 5.68
C ILE A 142 3.96 -6.21 5.23
N ARG A 143 2.95 -6.83 4.63
CA ARG A 143 3.01 -8.21 4.16
C ARG A 143 2.45 -8.29 2.75
N TYR A 144 2.91 -9.30 2.03
CA TYR A 144 2.40 -9.65 0.72
C TYR A 144 1.79 -11.05 0.78
N ALA A 145 0.70 -11.25 0.06
CA ALA A 145 0.13 -12.58 -0.17
C ALA A 145 -0.43 -12.63 -1.60
N ARG A 146 -0.53 -13.83 -2.13
CA ARG A 146 -1.22 -14.03 -3.40
C ARG A 146 -2.71 -13.87 -3.18
N ASN A 147 -3.38 -13.22 -4.12
CA ASN A 147 -4.83 -13.16 -4.10
C ASN A 147 -5.36 -14.50 -4.68
N PRO A 148 -6.18 -15.25 -3.93
CA PRO A 148 -6.65 -16.56 -4.41
C PRO A 148 -7.31 -16.55 -5.77
N GLY A 149 -7.98 -15.46 -6.13
CA GLY A 149 -8.60 -15.30 -7.45
C GLY A 149 -7.67 -14.78 -8.52
N GLY A 150 -6.40 -14.61 -8.21
CA GLY A 150 -5.41 -13.99 -9.09
C GLY A 150 -5.04 -12.60 -8.60
N GLY A 151 -3.76 -12.25 -8.72
CA GLY A 151 -3.26 -10.94 -8.32
C GLY A 151 -2.52 -10.94 -7.00
N ALA A 152 -2.43 -9.77 -6.38
CA ALA A 152 -1.64 -9.55 -5.19
C ALA A 152 -2.47 -8.89 -4.08
N ILE A 153 -2.11 -9.19 -2.85
CA ILE A 153 -2.67 -8.53 -1.66
C ILE A 153 -1.51 -7.98 -0.85
N PHE A 154 -1.48 -6.66 -0.66
CA PHE A 154 -0.54 -6.03 0.26
C PHE A 154 -1.31 -5.61 1.51
N THR A 155 -0.84 -6.04 2.67
CA THR A 155 -1.48 -5.76 3.96
C THR A 155 -0.53 -4.94 4.81
N VAL A 156 -1.02 -3.80 5.29
CA VAL A 156 -0.31 -2.94 6.23
C VAL A 156 -1.03 -3.01 7.57
N LEU A 157 -0.29 -3.33 8.62
CA LEU A 157 -0.80 -3.33 9.99
C LEU A 157 -0.16 -2.18 10.73
N LEU A 158 -0.97 -1.36 11.38
CA LEU A 158 -0.52 -0.22 12.19
C LEU A 158 -1.11 -0.33 13.58
N PRO A 159 -0.34 -0.03 14.63
CA PRO A 159 -0.92 0.03 15.97
C PRO A 159 -2.01 1.10 16.02
N LEU A 160 -3.10 0.79 16.72
CA LEU A 160 -4.12 1.80 16.99
C LEU A 160 -3.54 2.89 17.90
N ALA A 161 -4.02 4.11 17.72
CA ALA A 161 -3.64 5.21 18.61
C ALA A 161 -4.19 4.94 20.01
N LYS A 162 -3.41 5.30 21.01
CA LYS A 162 -3.80 5.13 22.40
C LYS A 162 -4.53 6.35 22.95
#